data_dadac6c1f3d593198c9bdf819972b193
#
_entry.id   dadac6c1f3d593198c9bdf819972b193
#
_cell.length_a   1.000
_cell.length_b   1.000
_cell.length_c   1.000
_cell.angle_alpha   90.00
_cell.angle_beta   90.00
_cell.angle_gamma   90.00
#
_symmetry.space_group_name_H-M   'P 1'
#
loop_
_entity.id
_entity.type
_entity.pdbx_description
1 polymer ?
#
loop_
_entity_poly.entity_id
_entity_poly.type
_entity_poly.pdbx_seq_one_letter_code
_entity_poly.pdbx_strand_id
1 'polypeptide(L)'
;MLSSEEILRSTLKRLEPAKDFNVSLARLLYERAGRNLRKYRIMNQNFQKKYAMTFEEFRNSDIAKRTDFETEQDYCDWEMAITGIEEVEEEIKKLKSFLKK
;
A
#
# COMPACT_ATOMS: atom_id res chain seq x y z
N MET A 1 -15.41 -31.87 10.80
CA MET A 1 -14.23 -31.00 10.51
C MET A 1 -14.69 -29.78 9.71
N LEU A 2 -14.32 -28.59 10.13
CA LEU A 2 -14.69 -27.36 9.43
C LEU A 2 -13.89 -27.20 8.15
N SER A 3 -14.54 -26.71 7.10
CA SER A 3 -13.85 -26.34 5.85
C SER A 3 -12.98 -25.11 6.07
N SER A 4 -12.04 -24.86 5.16
CA SER A 4 -11.21 -23.65 5.21
C SER A 4 -12.06 -22.38 5.19
N GLU A 5 -13.10 -22.35 4.37
CA GLU A 5 -14.02 -21.21 4.30
C GLU A 5 -14.76 -20.98 5.63
N GLU A 6 -15.23 -22.04 6.25
CA GLU A 6 -15.92 -21.95 7.53
C GLU A 6 -15.01 -21.43 8.64
N ILE A 7 -13.76 -21.88 8.68
CA ILE A 7 -12.75 -21.40 9.62
C ILE A 7 -12.50 -19.91 9.41
N LEU A 8 -12.33 -19.50 8.16
CA LEU A 8 -12.07 -18.09 7.82
C LEU A 8 -13.26 -17.20 8.20
N ARG A 9 -14.48 -17.61 7.89
CA ARG A 9 -15.68 -16.85 8.24
C ARG A 9 -15.88 -16.74 9.75
N SER A 10 -15.67 -17.83 10.45
CA SER A 10 -15.79 -17.87 11.91
C SER A 10 -14.77 -16.97 12.59
N THR A 11 -13.52 -17.02 12.12
CA THR A 11 -12.43 -16.20 12.65
C THR A 11 -12.68 -14.72 12.36
N LEU A 12 -13.12 -14.41 11.14
CA LEU A 12 -13.44 -13.04 10.75
C LEU A 12 -14.55 -12.46 11.61
N LYS A 13 -15.61 -13.23 11.85
CA LYS A 13 -16.74 -12.82 12.68
C LYS A 13 -16.31 -12.50 14.10
N ARG A 14 -15.36 -13.26 14.65
CA ARG A 14 -14.83 -13.03 15.99
C ARG A 14 -13.98 -11.78 16.08
N LEU A 15 -13.12 -11.58 15.08
CA LEU A 15 -12.17 -10.46 15.07
C LEU A 15 -12.82 -9.15 14.60
N GLU A 16 -13.78 -9.24 13.71
CA GLU A 16 -14.51 -8.09 13.17
C GLU A 16 -16.02 -8.34 13.30
N PRO A 17 -16.62 -8.01 14.45
CA PRO A 17 -18.03 -8.34 14.72
C PRO A 17 -19.01 -7.39 14.02
N ALA A 18 -18.96 -7.32 12.71
CA ALA A 18 -19.93 -6.59 11.91
C ALA A 18 -21.02 -7.56 11.45
N LYS A 19 -22.23 -7.04 11.17
CA LYS A 19 -23.35 -7.86 10.72
C LYS A 19 -23.15 -8.48 9.34
N ASP A 20 -22.41 -7.79 8.47
CA ASP A 20 -22.20 -8.20 7.09
C ASP A 20 -20.75 -8.66 6.90
N PHE A 21 -20.59 -9.87 6.36
CA PHE A 21 -19.28 -10.44 6.05
C PHE A 21 -18.45 -9.51 5.17
N ASN A 22 -19.07 -8.93 4.14
CA ASN A 22 -18.37 -8.02 3.22
C ASN A 22 -17.88 -6.77 3.93
N VAL A 23 -18.64 -6.22 4.86
CA VAL A 23 -18.25 -5.06 5.66
C VAL A 23 -17.06 -5.41 6.56
N SER A 24 -17.12 -6.57 7.23
CA SER A 24 -16.02 -7.05 8.08
C SER A 24 -14.73 -7.21 7.28
N LEU A 25 -14.83 -7.85 6.12
CA LEU A 25 -13.69 -8.04 5.23
C LEU A 25 -13.16 -6.71 4.73
N ALA A 26 -14.04 -5.80 4.31
CA ALA A 26 -13.64 -4.47 3.85
C ALA A 26 -12.89 -3.69 4.93
N ARG A 27 -13.29 -3.79 6.20
CA ARG A 27 -12.59 -3.15 7.31
C ARG A 27 -11.17 -3.68 7.49
N LEU A 28 -10.99 -4.99 7.44
CA LEU A 28 -9.67 -5.59 7.55
C LEU A 28 -8.77 -5.17 6.40
N LEU A 29 -9.31 -5.21 5.18
CA LEU A 29 -8.57 -4.79 3.99
C LEU A 29 -8.23 -3.30 4.04
N TYR A 30 -9.16 -2.47 4.52
CA TYR A 30 -8.93 -1.04 4.68
C TYR A 30 -7.78 -0.75 5.65
N GLU A 31 -7.75 -1.43 6.79
CA GLU A 31 -6.67 -1.29 7.76
C GLU A 31 -5.33 -1.72 7.19
N ARG A 32 -5.31 -2.86 6.47
CA ARG A 32 -4.09 -3.35 5.84
C ARG A 32 -3.60 -2.39 4.76
N ALA A 33 -4.51 -1.90 3.93
CA ALA A 33 -4.20 -0.92 2.89
C ALA A 33 -3.62 0.36 3.50
N GLY A 34 -4.20 0.83 4.60
CA GLY A 34 -3.69 2.00 5.32
C GLY A 34 -2.26 1.83 5.82
N ARG A 35 -1.93 0.66 6.34
CA ARG A 35 -0.56 0.36 6.77
C ARG A 35 0.41 0.33 5.60
N ASN A 36 0.00 -0.29 4.50
CA ASN A 36 0.83 -0.34 3.29
C ASN A 36 1.06 1.07 2.72
N LEU A 37 0.01 1.89 2.72
CA LEU A 37 0.12 3.27 2.23
C LEU A 37 1.13 4.07 3.05
N ARG A 38 1.07 3.96 4.38
CA ARG A 38 2.03 4.64 5.26
C ARG A 38 3.46 4.19 4.99
N LYS A 39 3.66 2.89 4.79
CA LYS A 39 4.97 2.33 4.47
C LYS A 39 5.53 2.93 3.18
N TYR A 40 4.73 2.96 2.12
CA TYR A 40 5.17 3.51 0.84
C TYR A 40 5.42 5.02 0.92
N ARG A 41 4.61 5.75 1.68
CA ARG A 41 4.82 7.19 1.88
C ARG A 41 6.11 7.48 2.63
N ILE A 42 6.44 6.68 3.63
CA ILE A 42 7.70 6.80 4.35
C ILE A 42 8.88 6.53 3.42
N MET A 43 8.80 5.49 2.59
CA MET A 43 9.83 5.20 1.59
C MET A 43 10.03 6.38 0.65
N ASN A 44 8.94 6.94 0.14
CA ASN A 44 8.99 8.11 -0.75
C ASN A 44 9.67 9.30 -0.06
N GLN A 45 9.29 9.61 1.17
CA GLN A 45 9.88 10.70 1.95
C GLN A 45 11.37 10.49 2.18
N ASN A 46 11.80 9.27 2.47
CA ASN A 46 13.20 8.96 2.70
C ASN A 46 14.03 9.17 1.43
N PHE A 47 13.51 8.77 0.26
CA PHE A 47 14.19 9.00 -1.01
C PHE A 47 14.21 10.49 -1.37
N GLN A 48 13.13 11.23 -1.11
CA GLN A 48 13.11 12.67 -1.31
C GLN A 48 14.17 13.37 -0.48
N LYS A 49 14.38 12.94 0.76
CA LYS A 49 15.45 13.47 1.62
C LYS A 49 16.82 13.10 1.10
N LYS A 50 16.99 11.84 0.67
CA LYS A 50 18.29 11.35 0.19
C LYS A 50 18.76 12.12 -1.04
N TYR A 51 17.87 12.39 -1.98
CA TYR A 51 18.21 13.02 -3.26
C TYR A 51 17.82 14.50 -3.35
N ALA A 52 17.14 15.03 -2.32
CA ALA A 52 16.68 16.42 -2.25
C ALA A 52 15.80 16.81 -3.45
N MET A 53 14.96 15.89 -3.91
CA MET A 53 14.07 16.12 -5.05
C MET A 53 12.91 15.14 -5.01
N THR A 54 11.89 15.39 -5.83
CA THR A 54 10.78 14.46 -6.02
C THR A 54 11.20 13.31 -6.92
N PHE A 55 10.41 12.21 -6.95
CA PHE A 55 10.69 11.10 -7.86
C PHE A 55 10.68 11.56 -9.33
N GLU A 56 9.72 12.41 -9.69
CA GLU A 56 9.62 12.96 -11.05
C GLU A 56 10.90 13.69 -11.46
N GLU A 57 11.40 14.56 -10.58
CA GLU A 57 12.66 15.28 -10.79
C GLU A 57 13.85 14.32 -10.86
N PHE A 58 13.88 13.31 -9.97
CA PHE A 58 14.94 12.30 -9.93
C PHE A 58 14.98 11.51 -11.24
N ARG A 59 13.82 11.03 -11.69
CA ARG A 59 13.71 10.24 -12.92
C ARG A 59 14.24 11.00 -14.14
N ASN A 60 14.04 12.31 -14.19
CA ASN A 60 14.47 13.16 -15.29
C ASN A 60 15.87 13.75 -15.10
N SER A 61 16.54 13.41 -14.00
CA SER A 61 17.87 13.94 -13.67
C SER A 61 19.00 13.06 -14.23
N ASP A 62 20.20 13.62 -14.27
CA ASP A 62 21.39 12.86 -14.64
C ASP A 62 21.76 11.82 -13.58
N ILE A 63 21.32 12.00 -12.33
CA ILE A 63 21.57 11.05 -11.24
C ILE A 63 20.95 9.70 -11.58
N ALA A 64 19.72 9.69 -12.12
CA ALA A 64 19.01 8.47 -12.48
C ALA A 64 19.69 7.68 -13.61
N LYS A 65 20.61 8.33 -14.36
CA LYS A 65 21.36 7.71 -15.45
C LYS A 65 22.62 7.00 -14.97
N ARG A 66 22.96 7.11 -13.69
CA ARG A 66 24.13 6.43 -13.13
C ARG A 66 23.92 4.92 -13.18
N THR A 67 24.98 4.19 -13.45
CA THR A 67 24.94 2.73 -13.58
C THR A 67 25.42 1.99 -12.35
N ASP A 68 25.65 2.69 -11.23
CA ASP A 68 26.02 2.05 -9.98
C ASP A 68 24.81 1.32 -9.36
N PHE A 69 25.11 0.24 -8.66
CA PHE A 69 24.08 -0.65 -8.07
C PHE A 69 23.13 0.11 -7.15
N GLU A 70 23.67 0.98 -6.28
CA GLU A 70 22.86 1.71 -5.30
C GLU A 70 21.81 2.61 -5.98
N THR A 71 22.23 3.37 -6.97
CA THR A 71 21.33 4.29 -7.69
C THR A 71 20.25 3.52 -8.45
N GLU A 72 20.63 2.42 -9.11
CA GLU A 72 19.68 1.57 -9.83
C GLU A 72 18.68 0.94 -8.88
N GLN A 73 19.13 0.45 -7.73
CA GLN A 73 18.26 -0.13 -6.71
C GLN A 73 17.32 0.93 -6.14
N ASP A 74 17.83 2.11 -5.83
CA ASP A 74 17.03 3.21 -5.33
C ASP A 74 15.95 3.64 -6.33
N TYR A 75 16.28 3.68 -7.61
CA TYR A 75 15.31 3.99 -8.67
C TYR A 75 14.16 2.98 -8.65
N CYS A 76 14.49 1.69 -8.64
CA CYS A 76 13.47 0.63 -8.64
C CYS A 76 12.60 0.67 -7.37
N ASP A 77 13.23 0.84 -6.22
CA ASP A 77 12.51 0.88 -4.94
C ASP A 77 11.62 2.12 -4.83
N TRP A 78 12.13 3.26 -5.29
CA TRP A 78 11.36 4.50 -5.27
C TRP A 78 10.18 4.44 -6.23
N GLU A 79 10.39 3.93 -7.44
CA GLU A 79 9.32 3.73 -8.43
C GLU A 79 8.23 2.80 -7.86
N MET A 80 8.64 1.72 -7.20
CA MET A 80 7.72 0.80 -6.55
C MET A 80 6.88 1.52 -5.48
N ALA A 81 7.50 2.39 -4.69
CA ALA A 81 6.80 3.14 -3.66
C ALA A 81 5.77 4.12 -4.26
N ILE A 82 6.13 4.82 -5.33
CA ILE A 82 5.23 5.76 -6.01
C ILE A 82 4.04 5.00 -6.60
N THR A 83 4.30 3.90 -7.31
CA THR A 83 3.24 3.04 -7.88
C THR A 83 2.36 2.47 -6.77
N GLY A 84 2.97 2.01 -5.68
CA GLY A 84 2.25 1.50 -4.52
C GLY A 84 1.31 2.52 -3.90
N ILE A 85 1.75 3.77 -3.77
CA ILE A 85 0.91 4.85 -3.25
C ILE A 85 -0.33 5.03 -4.12
N GLU A 86 -0.15 5.14 -5.43
CA GLU A 86 -1.25 5.35 -6.38
C GLU A 86 -2.26 4.20 -6.34
N GLU A 87 -1.76 2.96 -6.38
CA GLU A 87 -2.61 1.77 -6.36
C GLU A 87 -3.38 1.64 -5.06
N VAL A 88 -2.71 1.82 -3.93
CA VAL A 88 -3.34 1.66 -2.61
C VAL A 88 -4.34 2.78 -2.35
N GLU A 89 -4.06 4.01 -2.75
CA GLU A 89 -5.02 5.12 -2.63
C GLU A 89 -6.30 4.82 -3.39
N GLU A 90 -6.21 4.25 -4.58
CA GLU A 90 -7.37 3.86 -5.37
C GLU A 90 -8.15 2.71 -4.71
N GLU A 91 -7.44 1.72 -4.18
CA GLU A 91 -8.05 0.61 -3.45
C GLU A 91 -8.79 1.11 -2.20
N ILE A 92 -8.19 2.05 -1.46
CA ILE A 92 -8.81 2.65 -0.27
C ILE A 92 -10.11 3.37 -0.64
N LYS A 93 -10.14 4.09 -1.75
CA LYS A 93 -11.37 4.75 -2.22
C LYS A 93 -12.48 3.73 -2.46
N LYS A 94 -12.15 2.61 -3.08
CA LYS A 94 -13.11 1.53 -3.33
C LYS A 94 -13.61 0.90 -2.03
N LEU A 95 -12.70 0.65 -1.09
CA LEU A 95 -13.07 0.07 0.21
C LEU A 95 -13.96 1.01 1.03
N LYS A 96 -13.69 2.31 0.99
CA LYS A 96 -14.53 3.30 1.68
C LYS A 96 -15.97 3.25 1.23
N SER A 97 -16.24 2.92 -0.02
CA SER A 97 -17.60 2.84 -0.53
C SER A 97 -18.43 1.76 0.19
N PHE A 98 -17.79 0.67 0.62
CA PHE A 98 -18.43 -0.36 1.44
C PHE A 98 -18.72 0.13 2.86
N LEU A 99 -17.85 0.96 3.41
CA LEU A 99 -17.91 1.36 4.83
C LEU A 99 -18.86 2.52 5.09
N LYS A 100 -19.26 3.25 4.04
CA LYS A 100 -20.18 4.39 4.14
C LYS A 100 -21.66 4.02 4.01
N LYS A 101 -21.95 2.77 3.68
CA LYS A 101 -23.33 2.32 3.51
C LYS A 101 -24.01 2.01 4.84
#